data_7ef287379f5cbb192786da238a74664c
#
_entry.id   7ef287379f5cbb192786da238a74664c
#
_cell.length_a   1.000
_cell.length_b   1.000
_cell.length_c   1.000
_cell.angle_alpha   90.00
_cell.angle_beta   90.00
_cell.angle_gamma   90.00
#
_symmetry.space_group_name_H-M   'P 1'
#
loop_
_entity.id
_entity.type
_entity.pdbx_description
1 polymer ?
#
loop_
_entity_poly.entity_id
_entity_poly.type
_entity_poly.pdbx_seq_one_letter_code
_entity_poly.pdbx_strand_id
1 'polypeptide(L)'
;LMIAMIAVIAFCSVMAVGHIRGWFGSGDSSSAVVTKEISGVANIERSGVGYSLKEKVPLKAGDIIETETGSTVAAKVSGHNALTLNENAELSVKNSEKNDVAFTLNEGEIFADGKDPGKTFDVALDKNTVHAAKSGDAVTFAASQQKGSATVSVMRGSLSVSIEDGTQKDVKAGESLLIAHDNEGHLSAEIATLKAESFDDFVLTQASKCDSKDDLCFTAKDLKKVQDTRTAEKQKAQEAAAKEDALYKEIMSSDGSQSGSSSVSGSKSGKSGSSSKVKTCTIQIRCDSILKHMGDLKEGKNKYVPANGVILAISKVEFADGETVFDVLKRACSYTGIQLEYSYTPMYGSYYVEGINHLYEFDCGSQSGWMYKVNGWFPNYGCSSYKLKDGDAIVWSYTCTGM
;
A
#
# COMPACT_ATOMS: atom_id res chain seq x y z
N LEU A 1 16.32 36.30 31.92
CA LEU A 1 15.47 35.15 31.65
C LEU A 1 15.53 34.74 30.20
N MET A 2 15.35 35.64 29.21
CA MET A 2 15.40 35.37 27.79
C MET A 2 16.75 34.78 27.28
N ILE A 3 17.87 35.32 27.76
CA ILE A 3 19.22 34.84 27.45
C ILE A 3 19.43 33.41 27.96
N ALA A 4 18.92 33.10 29.16
CA ALA A 4 18.99 31.76 29.73
C ALA A 4 18.15 30.75 28.94
N MET A 5 16.95 31.14 28.45
CA MET A 5 16.12 30.28 27.59
C MET A 5 16.78 30.01 26.23
N ILE A 6 17.39 31.03 25.60
CA ILE A 6 18.13 30.85 24.33
C ILE A 6 19.30 29.91 24.52
N ALA A 7 20.05 30.03 25.62
CA ALA A 7 21.14 29.14 25.94
C ALA A 7 20.70 27.69 26.17
N VAL A 8 19.55 27.47 26.82
CA VAL A 8 18.97 26.12 27.01
C VAL A 8 18.52 25.52 25.68
N ILE A 9 17.84 26.30 24.82
CA ILE A 9 17.41 25.83 23.50
C ILE A 9 18.64 25.50 22.64
N ALA A 10 19.68 26.35 22.62
CA ALA A 10 20.91 26.09 21.90
C ALA A 10 21.65 24.86 22.44
N PHE A 11 21.70 24.68 23.76
CA PHE A 11 22.29 23.50 24.39
C PHE A 11 21.52 22.22 24.07
N CYS A 12 20.19 22.26 24.15
CA CYS A 12 19.35 21.11 23.75
C CYS A 12 19.50 20.77 22.26
N SER A 13 19.61 21.79 21.40
CA SER A 13 19.84 21.58 19.96
C SER A 13 21.21 20.96 19.68
N VAL A 14 22.26 21.40 20.37
CA VAL A 14 23.61 20.82 20.24
C VAL A 14 23.64 19.40 20.79
N MET A 15 22.96 19.15 21.92
CA MET A 15 22.85 17.79 22.51
C MET A 15 22.05 16.87 21.57
N ALA A 16 20.95 17.33 21.00
CA ALA A 16 20.15 16.54 20.04
C ALA A 16 20.98 16.21 18.78
N VAL A 17 21.65 17.21 18.18
CA VAL A 17 22.53 16.99 17.02
C VAL A 17 23.75 16.12 17.39
N GLY A 18 24.31 16.30 18.58
CA GLY A 18 25.42 15.49 19.08
C GLY A 18 25.01 14.03 19.31
N HIS A 19 23.82 13.77 19.82
CA HIS A 19 23.27 12.42 19.98
C HIS A 19 23.02 11.74 18.63
N ILE A 20 22.41 12.45 17.67
CA ILE A 20 22.16 11.94 16.31
C ILE A 20 23.48 11.64 15.59
N ARG A 21 24.51 12.46 15.79
CA ARG A 21 25.84 12.27 15.19
C ARG A 21 26.76 11.35 15.98
N GLY A 22 26.31 10.79 17.09
CA GLY A 22 27.13 9.90 17.94
C GLY A 22 28.24 10.61 18.74
N TRP A 23 28.19 11.96 18.84
CA TRP A 23 29.19 12.74 19.55
C TRP A 23 29.27 12.43 21.05
N PHE A 24 28.20 11.97 21.67
CA PHE A 24 28.13 11.66 23.11
C PHE A 24 27.98 10.18 23.42
N GLY A 25 28.25 9.31 22.47
CA GLY A 25 28.23 7.86 22.66
C GLY A 25 29.64 7.36 22.99
N SER A 26 29.89 7.06 24.24
CA SER A 26 31.06 6.28 24.65
C SER A 26 30.85 4.83 24.20
N GLY A 27 31.75 4.33 23.39
CA GLY A 27 31.81 2.93 23.01
C GLY A 27 31.63 2.71 21.53
N ASP A 28 32.70 2.39 20.93
CA ASP A 28 32.94 2.02 19.55
C ASP A 28 32.23 0.70 19.19
N SER A 29 30.90 0.73 19.09
CA SER A 29 30.16 -0.29 18.35
C SER A 29 29.70 0.35 17.05
N SER A 30 30.53 0.26 16.03
CA SER A 30 30.14 0.62 14.67
C SER A 30 28.91 -0.22 14.32
N SER A 31 27.71 0.43 14.29
CA SER A 31 26.50 -0.26 13.88
C SER A 31 26.73 -0.91 12.52
N ALA A 32 26.33 -2.16 12.42
CA ALA A 32 26.40 -2.90 11.18
C ALA A 32 25.31 -2.49 10.18
N VAL A 33 24.34 -1.67 10.60
CA VAL A 33 23.23 -1.20 9.77
C VAL A 33 23.33 0.31 9.59
N VAL A 34 23.45 0.78 8.34
CA VAL A 34 23.62 2.19 8.01
C VAL A 34 22.72 2.55 6.83
N THR A 35 21.94 3.61 6.98
CA THR A 35 21.11 4.13 5.86
C THR A 35 21.98 4.54 4.69
N LYS A 36 21.61 4.12 3.48
CA LYS A 36 22.37 4.37 2.24
C LYS A 36 21.69 5.41 1.37
N GLU A 37 20.41 5.25 1.13
CA GLU A 37 19.61 6.07 0.22
C GLU A 37 18.21 6.22 0.78
N ILE A 38 17.66 7.41 0.70
CA ILE A 38 16.31 7.73 1.11
C ILE A 38 15.63 8.46 -0.03
N SER A 39 14.54 7.91 -0.52
CA SER A 39 13.63 8.59 -1.46
C SER A 39 12.39 9.02 -0.70
N GLY A 40 11.97 10.27 -0.86
CA GLY A 40 10.81 10.81 -0.15
C GLY A 40 11.10 11.18 1.31
N VAL A 41 10.13 10.90 2.19
CA VAL A 41 10.16 11.27 3.61
C VAL A 41 10.20 10.02 4.46
N ALA A 42 11.17 9.96 5.36
CA ALA A 42 11.28 8.90 6.35
C ALA A 42 11.67 9.48 7.71
N ASN A 43 11.17 8.87 8.76
CA ASN A 43 11.41 9.27 10.13
C ASN A 43 12.12 8.14 10.89
N ILE A 44 12.81 8.51 11.95
CA ILE A 44 13.41 7.59 12.92
C ILE A 44 12.99 8.02 14.31
N GLU A 45 12.48 7.08 15.09
CA GLU A 45 12.32 7.24 16.52
C GLU A 45 13.51 6.59 17.23
N ARG A 46 14.18 7.35 18.09
CA ARG A 46 15.28 6.86 18.92
C ARG A 46 15.09 7.34 20.34
N SER A 47 15.02 6.41 21.29
CA SER A 47 14.79 6.71 22.70
C SER A 47 13.54 7.57 22.96
N GLY A 48 12.45 7.31 22.23
CA GLY A 48 11.17 8.02 22.36
C GLY A 48 11.15 9.41 21.73
N VAL A 49 12.17 9.76 20.91
CA VAL A 49 12.22 11.05 20.20
C VAL A 49 12.26 10.80 18.70
N GLY A 50 11.31 11.40 17.99
CA GLY A 50 11.21 11.30 16.53
C GLY A 50 12.04 12.35 15.81
N TYR A 51 12.73 11.94 14.74
CA TYR A 51 13.55 12.79 13.87
C TYR A 51 13.33 12.41 12.40
N SER A 52 13.52 13.38 11.50
CA SER A 52 13.62 13.06 10.08
C SER A 52 14.89 12.22 9.82
N LEU A 53 14.72 11.03 9.26
CA LEU A 53 15.82 10.15 8.91
C LEU A 53 16.65 10.74 7.76
N LYS A 54 17.95 10.56 7.84
CA LYS A 54 18.92 11.01 6.84
C LYS A 54 19.78 9.85 6.38
N GLU A 55 20.43 10.03 5.22
CA GLU A 55 21.45 9.09 4.75
C GLU A 55 22.65 9.04 5.67
N LYS A 56 23.33 7.91 5.66
CA LYS A 56 24.56 7.64 6.45
C LYS A 56 24.32 7.68 7.96
N VAL A 57 23.09 7.50 8.41
CA VAL A 57 22.75 7.36 9.82
C VAL A 57 22.97 5.91 10.25
N PRO A 58 23.83 5.63 11.25
CA PRO A 58 23.93 4.31 11.84
C PRO A 58 22.66 4.00 12.63
N LEU A 59 22.01 2.89 12.29
CA LEU A 59 20.82 2.41 12.99
C LEU A 59 21.23 1.53 14.17
N LYS A 60 20.61 1.72 15.31
CA LYS A 60 20.94 1.03 16.57
C LYS A 60 19.75 0.22 17.06
N ALA A 61 20.02 -0.76 17.89
CA ALA A 61 18.94 -1.48 18.59
C ALA A 61 18.04 -0.48 19.35
N GLY A 62 16.75 -0.65 19.19
CA GLY A 62 15.72 0.25 19.74
C GLY A 62 15.27 1.37 18.80
N ASP A 63 15.90 1.55 17.64
CA ASP A 63 15.41 2.50 16.63
C ASP A 63 14.16 1.94 15.95
N ILE A 64 13.22 2.82 15.65
CA ILE A 64 12.05 2.55 14.80
C ILE A 64 12.14 3.46 13.59
N ILE A 65 12.03 2.89 12.40
CA ILE A 65 12.07 3.61 11.13
C ILE A 65 10.68 3.56 10.52
N GLU A 66 10.16 4.72 10.13
CA GLU A 66 8.87 4.87 9.43
C GLU A 66 9.10 5.52 8.08
N THR A 67 8.44 5.00 7.04
CA THR A 67 8.42 5.58 5.70
C THR A 67 7.03 6.11 5.38
N GLU A 68 6.97 7.32 4.82
CA GLU A 68 5.70 7.89 4.35
C GLU A 68 5.36 7.39 2.93
N THR A 69 4.13 7.70 2.47
CA THR A 69 3.67 7.37 1.11
C THR A 69 4.63 7.94 0.05
N GLY A 70 4.96 7.14 -0.95
CA GLY A 70 5.91 7.48 -2.01
C GLY A 70 7.37 7.47 -1.57
N SER A 71 7.67 6.93 -0.38
CA SER A 71 9.00 6.98 0.21
C SER A 71 9.62 5.60 0.32
N THR A 72 10.94 5.53 0.22
CA THR A 72 11.71 4.30 0.46
C THR A 72 12.98 4.58 1.23
N VAL A 73 13.42 3.62 2.04
CA VAL A 73 14.69 3.67 2.77
C VAL A 73 15.51 2.45 2.45
N ALA A 74 16.66 2.67 1.80
CA ALA A 74 17.65 1.62 1.60
C ALA A 74 18.74 1.71 2.68
N ALA A 75 19.05 0.60 3.32
CA ALA A 75 20.12 0.46 4.30
C ALA A 75 21.12 -0.61 3.86
N LYS A 76 22.41 -0.31 4.09
CA LYS A 76 23.44 -1.32 4.07
C LYS A 76 23.42 -2.06 5.39
N VAL A 77 23.35 -3.36 5.33
CA VAL A 77 23.44 -4.26 6.48
C VAL A 77 24.80 -4.93 6.47
N SER A 78 25.31 -5.39 7.60
CA SER A 78 26.62 -6.01 7.79
C SER A 78 27.16 -6.77 6.56
N GLY A 79 28.40 -6.58 6.23
CA GLY A 79 29.01 -7.22 5.07
C GLY A 79 28.53 -6.65 3.74
N HIS A 80 28.04 -7.51 2.86
CA HIS A 80 27.51 -7.17 1.52
C HIS A 80 25.98 -7.27 1.45
N ASN A 81 25.29 -7.18 2.58
CA ASN A 81 23.84 -7.29 2.64
C ASN A 81 23.17 -5.92 2.50
N ALA A 82 21.99 -5.92 1.94
CA ALA A 82 21.15 -4.73 1.79
C ALA A 82 19.71 -5.03 2.24
N LEU A 83 19.07 -4.02 2.80
CA LEU A 83 17.67 -4.03 3.18
C LEU A 83 17.02 -2.75 2.63
N THR A 84 15.88 -2.86 1.98
CA THR A 84 15.11 -1.71 1.52
C THR A 84 13.70 -1.80 2.08
N LEU A 85 13.23 -0.71 2.69
CA LEU A 85 11.85 -0.54 3.14
C LEU A 85 11.04 0.11 2.02
N ASN A 86 9.83 -0.37 1.82
CA ASN A 86 8.84 0.24 0.95
C ASN A 86 8.16 1.44 1.63
N GLU A 87 7.27 2.13 0.92
CA GLU A 87 6.41 3.16 1.49
C GLU A 87 5.46 2.61 2.55
N ASN A 88 5.01 3.46 3.47
CA ASN A 88 4.08 3.12 4.55
C ASN A 88 4.55 1.92 5.39
N ALA A 89 5.85 1.79 5.60
CA ALA A 89 6.44 0.70 6.37
C ALA A 89 6.99 1.20 7.70
N GLU A 90 6.84 0.36 8.73
CA GLU A 90 7.42 0.55 10.06
C GLU A 90 8.35 -0.62 10.38
N LEU A 91 9.63 -0.32 10.61
CA LEU A 91 10.67 -1.30 10.92
C LEU A 91 11.36 -0.96 12.25
N SER A 92 11.33 -1.88 13.20
CA SER A 92 12.10 -1.79 14.45
C SER A 92 13.43 -2.52 14.31
N VAL A 93 14.52 -1.89 14.73
CA VAL A 93 15.84 -2.52 14.83
C VAL A 93 15.97 -3.22 16.18
N LYS A 94 16.09 -4.53 16.21
CA LYS A 94 16.24 -5.33 17.43
C LYS A 94 17.71 -5.57 17.78
N ASN A 95 18.53 -5.85 16.78
CA ASN A 95 19.98 -5.97 16.91
C ASN A 95 20.65 -5.40 15.65
N SER A 96 21.81 -4.75 15.82
CA SER A 96 22.57 -4.14 14.73
C SER A 96 24.08 -4.40 14.87
N GLU A 97 24.45 -5.52 15.45
CA GLU A 97 25.86 -5.92 15.62
C GLU A 97 26.43 -6.54 14.34
N LYS A 98 27.75 -6.52 14.22
CA LYS A 98 28.42 -7.13 13.08
C LYS A 98 28.12 -8.63 13.00
N ASN A 99 27.59 -9.07 11.85
CA ASN A 99 27.19 -10.45 11.56
C ASN A 99 26.05 -10.99 12.46
N ASP A 100 25.37 -10.11 13.18
CA ASP A 100 24.23 -10.44 14.02
C ASP A 100 23.22 -9.28 13.96
N VAL A 101 22.27 -9.37 13.03
CA VAL A 101 21.28 -8.33 12.83
C VAL A 101 19.88 -8.92 12.95
N ALA A 102 19.00 -8.18 13.60
CA ALA A 102 17.61 -8.58 13.77
C ALA A 102 16.68 -7.37 13.67
N PHE A 103 15.58 -7.55 12.97
CA PHE A 103 14.56 -6.54 12.74
C PHE A 103 13.18 -7.08 13.12
N THR A 104 12.24 -6.18 13.37
CA THR A 104 10.81 -6.48 13.34
C THR A 104 10.17 -5.58 12.31
N LEU A 105 9.54 -6.16 11.30
CA LEU A 105 8.65 -5.45 10.40
C LEU A 105 7.28 -5.39 11.06
N ASN A 106 6.93 -4.23 11.59
CA ASN A 106 5.67 -4.03 12.30
C ASN A 106 4.52 -3.92 11.28
N GLU A 107 4.77 -3.21 10.18
CA GLU A 107 3.83 -3.03 9.08
C GLU A 107 4.59 -2.73 7.77
N GLY A 108 3.99 -3.01 6.63
CA GLY A 108 4.52 -2.68 5.31
C GLY A 108 5.32 -3.81 4.68
N GLU A 109 6.35 -3.46 3.90
CA GLU A 109 7.10 -4.41 3.08
C GLU A 109 8.59 -4.07 3.04
N ILE A 110 9.40 -5.10 2.99
CA ILE A 110 10.85 -5.03 2.82
C ILE A 110 11.32 -5.90 1.66
N PHE A 111 12.44 -5.49 1.08
CA PHE A 111 13.25 -6.30 0.17
C PHE A 111 14.65 -6.46 0.77
N ALA A 112 15.13 -7.69 0.87
CA ALA A 112 16.43 -8.00 1.41
C ALA A 112 17.29 -8.77 0.40
N ASP A 113 18.51 -8.29 0.17
CA ASP A 113 19.54 -8.96 -0.64
C ASP A 113 20.72 -9.34 0.26
N GLY A 114 20.70 -10.56 0.78
CA GLY A 114 21.71 -11.13 1.66
C GLY A 114 22.73 -11.93 0.88
N LYS A 115 23.89 -11.32 0.57
CA LYS A 115 25.01 -12.02 -0.08
C LYS A 115 25.86 -12.82 0.91
N ASP A 116 25.94 -12.32 2.14
CA ASP A 116 26.63 -12.95 3.26
C ASP A 116 25.84 -12.62 4.53
N PRO A 117 24.76 -13.37 4.81
CA PRO A 117 23.82 -13.04 5.88
C PRO A 117 24.45 -13.13 7.29
N GLY A 118 25.68 -13.60 7.41
CA GLY A 118 26.39 -13.67 8.67
C GLY A 118 25.92 -14.82 9.55
N LYS A 119 25.88 -14.59 10.87
CA LYS A 119 25.40 -15.57 11.84
C LYS A 119 23.90 -15.49 12.06
N THR A 120 23.40 -14.28 12.09
CA THR A 120 21.97 -13.96 12.29
C THR A 120 21.57 -12.86 11.34
N PHE A 121 20.52 -13.10 10.56
CA PHE A 121 19.80 -12.09 9.83
C PHE A 121 18.32 -12.46 9.92
N ASP A 122 17.70 -11.96 10.98
CA ASP A 122 16.34 -12.30 11.34
C ASP A 122 15.40 -11.14 11.10
N VAL A 123 14.20 -11.46 10.59
CA VAL A 123 13.10 -10.50 10.46
C VAL A 123 11.85 -11.10 11.11
N ALA A 124 11.43 -10.51 12.21
CA ALA A 124 10.17 -10.85 12.84
C ALA A 124 9.01 -10.18 12.10
N LEU A 125 7.95 -10.96 11.86
CA LEU A 125 6.69 -10.59 11.23
C LEU A 125 5.58 -10.94 12.22
N ASP A 126 5.19 -9.98 13.05
CA ASP A 126 4.32 -10.22 14.22
C ASP A 126 4.90 -11.35 15.11
N LYS A 127 4.23 -12.49 15.19
CA LYS A 127 4.65 -13.65 16.00
C LYS A 127 5.51 -14.67 15.22
N ASN A 128 5.74 -14.41 13.94
CA ASN A 128 6.53 -15.27 13.06
C ASN A 128 7.93 -14.70 12.89
N THR A 129 8.92 -15.53 12.59
CA THR A 129 10.29 -15.06 12.38
C THR A 129 10.93 -15.70 11.15
N VAL A 130 11.42 -14.86 10.25
CA VAL A 130 12.22 -15.23 9.09
C VAL A 130 13.68 -15.33 9.51
N HIS A 131 14.32 -16.46 9.29
CA HIS A 131 15.74 -16.73 9.57
C HIS A 131 16.51 -16.84 8.25
N ALA A 132 17.01 -15.72 7.76
CA ALA A 132 17.69 -15.65 6.47
C ALA A 132 19.12 -16.21 6.50
N ALA A 133 19.77 -16.24 7.66
CA ALA A 133 21.15 -16.73 7.83
C ALA A 133 21.26 -18.24 8.12
N LYS A 134 20.15 -18.95 8.27
CA LYS A 134 20.16 -20.34 8.77
C LYS A 134 20.96 -21.31 7.89
N SER A 135 20.94 -21.14 6.58
CA SER A 135 21.69 -22.01 5.66
C SER A 135 23.15 -21.59 5.46
N GLY A 136 23.53 -20.39 5.88
CA GLY A 136 24.83 -19.78 5.58
C GLY A 136 25.00 -19.38 4.10
N ASP A 137 24.00 -19.63 3.29
CA ASP A 137 24.00 -19.32 1.85
C ASP A 137 23.42 -17.92 1.59
N ALA A 138 23.79 -17.36 0.46
CA ALA A 138 23.21 -16.11 0.01
C ALA A 138 21.71 -16.25 -0.25
N VAL A 139 20.92 -15.30 0.25
CA VAL A 139 19.48 -15.29 0.12
C VAL A 139 18.96 -13.93 -0.34
N THR A 140 17.99 -13.92 -1.26
CA THR A 140 17.28 -12.69 -1.66
C THR A 140 15.79 -12.96 -1.52
N PHE A 141 15.11 -12.10 -0.74
CA PHE A 141 13.69 -12.27 -0.43
C PHE A 141 12.98 -10.93 -0.26
N ALA A 142 11.67 -10.95 -0.43
CA ALA A 142 10.77 -9.92 0.01
C ALA A 142 9.92 -10.44 1.17
N ALA A 143 9.60 -9.59 2.12
CA ALA A 143 8.68 -9.91 3.19
C ALA A 143 7.72 -8.76 3.44
N SER A 144 6.45 -9.07 3.59
CA SER A 144 5.41 -8.09 3.93
C SER A 144 4.67 -8.51 5.19
N GLN A 145 4.33 -7.52 5.98
CA GLN A 145 3.53 -7.64 7.19
C GLN A 145 2.34 -6.71 7.11
N GLN A 146 1.15 -7.28 7.23
CA GLN A 146 -0.10 -6.55 7.36
C GLN A 146 -0.88 -7.11 8.55
N LYS A 147 -1.90 -6.38 9.01
CA LYS A 147 -2.72 -6.87 10.12
C LYS A 147 -3.33 -8.24 9.79
N GLY A 148 -2.93 -9.26 10.54
CA GLY A 148 -3.44 -10.64 10.41
C GLY A 148 -2.83 -11.47 9.27
N SER A 149 -1.84 -10.94 8.53
CA SER A 149 -1.17 -11.72 7.49
C SER A 149 0.28 -11.29 7.29
N ALA A 150 1.12 -12.26 6.94
CA ALA A 150 2.49 -12.03 6.53
C ALA A 150 2.80 -12.85 5.28
N THR A 151 3.63 -12.32 4.39
CA THR A 151 4.09 -13.03 3.19
C THR A 151 5.60 -12.99 3.12
N VAL A 152 6.21 -14.11 2.76
CA VAL A 152 7.66 -14.22 2.56
C VAL A 152 7.90 -14.86 1.20
N SER A 153 8.52 -14.13 0.28
CA SER A 153 8.77 -14.56 -1.10
C SER A 153 10.27 -14.67 -1.35
N VAL A 154 10.77 -15.86 -1.67
CA VAL A 154 12.19 -16.11 -1.83
C VAL A 154 12.55 -16.16 -3.32
N MET A 155 13.50 -15.31 -3.73
CA MET A 155 13.94 -15.19 -5.12
C MET A 155 15.30 -15.85 -5.37
N ARG A 156 16.12 -16.02 -4.32
CA ARG A 156 17.41 -16.71 -4.38
C ARG A 156 17.70 -17.38 -3.05
N GLY A 157 18.32 -18.57 -3.10
CA GLY A 157 18.70 -19.32 -1.90
C GLY A 157 17.52 -19.98 -1.20
N SER A 158 17.63 -20.13 0.09
CA SER A 158 16.59 -20.66 0.98
C SER A 158 16.68 -20.01 2.34
N LEU A 159 15.55 -19.89 3.02
CA LEU A 159 15.44 -19.43 4.38
C LEU A 159 14.45 -20.29 5.15
N SER A 160 14.43 -20.13 6.46
CA SER A 160 13.51 -20.82 7.34
C SER A 160 12.61 -19.83 8.05
N VAL A 161 11.35 -20.15 8.22
CA VAL A 161 10.38 -19.32 8.94
C VAL A 161 9.83 -20.08 10.12
N SER A 162 10.04 -19.55 11.33
CA SER A 162 9.39 -20.03 12.56
C SER A 162 7.99 -19.44 12.61
N ILE A 163 6.97 -20.28 12.72
CA ILE A 163 5.56 -19.90 12.76
C ILE A 163 5.09 -19.84 14.22
N GLU A 164 4.09 -19.00 14.52
CA GLU A 164 3.56 -18.80 15.88
C GLU A 164 3.04 -20.08 16.55
N ASP A 165 2.62 -21.10 15.78
CA ASP A 165 2.20 -22.41 16.29
C ASP A 165 3.36 -23.33 16.71
N GLY A 166 4.60 -22.84 16.62
CA GLY A 166 5.82 -23.59 16.91
C GLY A 166 6.34 -24.44 15.74
N THR A 167 5.66 -24.44 14.59
CA THR A 167 6.15 -25.13 13.39
C THR A 167 7.24 -24.31 12.68
N GLN A 168 8.04 -24.98 11.86
CA GLN A 168 9.06 -24.34 11.04
C GLN A 168 8.86 -24.73 9.59
N LYS A 169 8.95 -23.75 8.69
CA LYS A 169 8.87 -23.96 7.25
C LYS A 169 10.09 -23.45 6.54
N ASP A 170 10.68 -24.28 5.69
CA ASP A 170 11.76 -23.87 4.80
C ASP A 170 11.13 -23.38 3.50
N VAL A 171 11.55 -22.18 3.04
CA VAL A 171 11.09 -21.53 1.82
C VAL A 171 12.28 -21.38 0.89
N LYS A 172 12.17 -21.84 -0.34
CA LYS A 172 13.27 -21.88 -1.34
C LYS A 172 13.03 -20.88 -2.46
N ALA A 173 14.07 -20.60 -3.22
CA ALA A 173 13.95 -19.77 -4.42
C ALA A 173 12.81 -20.28 -5.34
N GLY A 174 11.93 -19.37 -5.74
CA GLY A 174 10.73 -19.69 -6.52
C GLY A 174 9.51 -20.08 -5.69
N GLU A 175 9.57 -19.92 -4.36
CA GLU A 175 8.47 -20.17 -3.43
C GLU A 175 8.08 -18.92 -2.66
N SER A 176 6.80 -18.85 -2.30
CA SER A 176 6.24 -17.85 -1.41
C SER A 176 5.45 -18.53 -0.29
N LEU A 177 5.70 -18.14 0.96
CA LEU A 177 4.95 -18.54 2.12
C LEU A 177 3.96 -17.44 2.49
N LEU A 178 2.68 -17.77 2.51
CA LEU A 178 1.62 -16.93 3.06
C LEU A 178 1.23 -17.47 4.44
N ILE A 179 1.27 -16.60 5.44
CA ILE A 179 0.83 -16.85 6.81
C ILE A 179 -0.36 -15.92 7.05
N ALA A 180 -1.52 -16.46 7.40
CA ALA A 180 -2.72 -15.68 7.61
C ALA A 180 -3.62 -16.30 8.67
N HIS A 181 -4.40 -15.45 9.34
CA HIS A 181 -5.51 -15.89 10.18
C HIS A 181 -6.82 -15.67 9.44
N ASP A 182 -7.71 -16.65 9.51
CA ASP A 182 -9.07 -16.46 9.01
C ASP A 182 -9.91 -15.62 10.00
N ASN A 183 -11.15 -15.34 9.63
CA ASN A 183 -12.08 -14.56 10.47
C ASN A 183 -12.42 -15.22 11.82
N GLU A 184 -12.13 -16.52 11.98
CA GLU A 184 -12.33 -17.28 13.20
C GLU A 184 -11.03 -17.39 14.03
N GLY A 185 -9.92 -16.83 13.50
CA GLY A 185 -8.62 -16.83 14.14
C GLY A 185 -7.80 -18.10 13.89
N HIS A 186 -8.19 -18.96 12.95
CA HIS A 186 -7.40 -20.13 12.60
C HIS A 186 -6.21 -19.73 11.73
N LEU A 187 -5.04 -20.21 12.16
CA LEU A 187 -3.80 -19.99 11.43
C LEU A 187 -3.72 -20.87 10.18
N SER A 188 -3.36 -20.26 9.07
CA SER A 188 -2.95 -20.93 7.83
C SER A 188 -1.53 -20.50 7.46
N ALA A 189 -0.69 -21.45 7.08
CA ALA A 189 0.66 -21.20 6.62
C ALA A 189 0.94 -22.07 5.39
N GLU A 190 0.81 -21.49 4.19
CA GLU A 190 0.84 -22.21 2.92
C GLU A 190 2.00 -21.74 2.03
N ILE A 191 2.71 -22.72 1.46
CA ILE A 191 3.74 -22.47 0.45
C ILE A 191 3.14 -22.64 -0.94
N ALA A 192 3.34 -21.63 -1.79
CA ALA A 192 2.93 -21.60 -3.17
C ALA A 192 4.10 -21.32 -4.09
N THR A 193 3.99 -21.71 -5.37
CA THR A 193 4.96 -21.34 -6.39
C THR A 193 4.91 -19.84 -6.62
N LEU A 194 6.06 -19.20 -6.50
CA LEU A 194 6.21 -17.78 -6.74
C LEU A 194 6.15 -17.47 -8.25
N LYS A 195 5.45 -16.41 -8.61
CA LYS A 195 5.34 -15.94 -9.99
C LYS A 195 5.79 -14.48 -10.05
N ALA A 196 6.50 -14.09 -11.10
CA ALA A 196 6.94 -12.71 -11.27
C ALA A 196 5.77 -11.71 -11.31
N GLU A 197 4.62 -12.15 -11.83
CA GLU A 197 3.40 -11.36 -11.89
C GLU A 197 2.76 -11.08 -10.51
N SER A 198 3.11 -11.86 -9.49
CA SER A 198 2.60 -11.66 -8.12
C SER A 198 3.35 -10.57 -7.34
N PHE A 199 4.53 -10.13 -7.82
CA PHE A 199 5.25 -9.04 -7.19
C PHE A 199 4.57 -7.69 -7.44
N ASP A 200 4.64 -6.81 -6.50
CA ASP A 200 4.31 -5.39 -6.72
C ASP A 200 5.41 -4.63 -7.48
N ASP A 201 5.21 -3.36 -7.72
CA ASP A 201 6.17 -2.53 -8.45
C ASP A 201 7.46 -2.28 -7.63
N PHE A 202 7.36 -2.27 -6.29
CA PHE A 202 8.50 -2.12 -5.40
C PHE A 202 9.42 -3.34 -5.50
N VAL A 203 8.90 -4.56 -5.28
CA VAL A 203 9.69 -5.79 -5.35
C VAL A 203 10.29 -5.98 -6.74
N LEU A 204 9.53 -5.75 -7.82
CA LEU A 204 10.04 -5.80 -9.19
C LEU A 204 11.20 -4.81 -9.41
N THR A 205 11.07 -3.60 -8.87
CA THR A 205 12.11 -2.57 -8.98
C THR A 205 13.36 -2.97 -8.20
N GLN A 206 13.21 -3.45 -6.96
CA GLN A 206 14.35 -3.87 -6.15
C GLN A 206 15.04 -5.11 -6.75
N ALA A 207 14.28 -6.12 -7.18
CA ALA A 207 14.81 -7.32 -7.81
C ALA A 207 15.60 -7.01 -9.10
N SER A 208 15.16 -6.01 -9.88
CA SER A 208 15.87 -5.60 -11.11
C SER A 208 17.15 -4.80 -10.85
N LYS A 209 17.28 -4.20 -9.67
CA LYS A 209 18.40 -3.30 -9.29
C LYS A 209 19.37 -3.92 -8.30
N CYS A 210 18.97 -4.95 -7.56
CA CYS A 210 19.81 -5.54 -6.52
C CYS A 210 21.11 -6.11 -7.13
N ASP A 211 22.13 -6.21 -6.32
CA ASP A 211 23.43 -6.71 -6.74
C ASP A 211 23.38 -8.18 -7.18
N SER A 212 22.39 -8.95 -6.70
CA SER A 212 22.19 -10.37 -6.98
C SER A 212 21.20 -10.65 -8.10
N LYS A 213 20.83 -9.66 -8.87
CA LYS A 213 19.77 -9.74 -9.90
C LYS A 213 19.98 -10.84 -10.96
N ASP A 214 21.23 -11.19 -11.23
CA ASP A 214 21.57 -12.21 -12.23
C ASP A 214 21.48 -13.64 -11.68
N ASP A 215 21.36 -13.80 -10.34
CA ASP A 215 21.25 -15.09 -9.64
C ASP A 215 19.85 -15.38 -9.11
N LEU A 216 18.86 -14.53 -9.44
CA LEU A 216 17.48 -14.73 -9.01
C LEU A 216 16.80 -15.86 -9.79
N CYS A 217 15.75 -16.44 -9.23
CA CYS A 217 14.91 -17.44 -9.89
C CYS A 217 14.12 -16.87 -11.09
N PHE A 218 14.08 -15.56 -11.26
CA PHE A 218 13.52 -14.86 -12.42
C PHE A 218 14.62 -14.14 -13.18
N THR A 219 14.63 -14.26 -14.50
CA THR A 219 15.59 -13.51 -15.31
C THR A 219 15.24 -12.03 -15.37
N ALA A 220 16.24 -11.17 -15.62
CA ALA A 220 16.01 -9.74 -15.84
C ALA A 220 14.99 -9.49 -16.97
N LYS A 221 14.90 -10.40 -17.95
CA LYS A 221 13.93 -10.36 -19.05
C LYS A 221 12.50 -10.65 -18.55
N ASP A 222 12.34 -11.60 -17.64
CA ASP A 222 11.02 -11.93 -17.07
C ASP A 222 10.49 -10.78 -16.22
N LEU A 223 11.33 -10.23 -15.33
CA LEU A 223 10.97 -9.08 -14.50
C LEU A 223 10.62 -7.85 -15.35
N LYS A 224 11.44 -7.56 -16.36
CA LYS A 224 11.18 -6.46 -17.30
C LYS A 224 9.88 -6.65 -18.06
N LYS A 225 9.59 -7.86 -18.54
CA LYS A 225 8.34 -8.16 -19.23
C LYS A 225 7.12 -7.83 -18.37
N VAL A 226 7.15 -8.18 -17.09
CA VAL A 226 6.06 -7.85 -16.15
C VAL A 226 5.94 -6.33 -15.96
N GLN A 227 7.05 -5.62 -15.78
CA GLN A 227 7.07 -4.16 -15.67
C GLN A 227 6.53 -3.48 -16.92
N ASP A 228 6.99 -3.90 -18.11
CA ASP A 228 6.55 -3.35 -19.39
C ASP A 228 5.04 -3.60 -19.60
N THR A 229 4.55 -4.80 -19.26
CA THR A 229 3.12 -5.14 -19.35
C THR A 229 2.29 -4.22 -18.46
N ARG A 230 2.66 -4.06 -17.19
CA ARG A 230 1.94 -3.18 -16.26
C ARG A 230 1.99 -1.70 -16.70
N THR A 231 3.14 -1.25 -17.17
CA THR A 231 3.27 0.11 -17.69
C THR A 231 2.36 0.34 -18.89
N ALA A 232 2.29 -0.63 -19.82
CA ALA A 232 1.39 -0.57 -20.96
C ALA A 232 -0.09 -0.61 -20.55
N GLU A 233 -0.45 -1.40 -19.54
CA GLU A 233 -1.80 -1.44 -18.99
C GLU A 233 -2.18 -0.13 -18.29
N LYS A 234 -1.28 0.44 -17.47
CA LYS A 234 -1.47 1.76 -16.86
C LYS A 234 -1.65 2.86 -17.92
N GLN A 235 -0.81 2.85 -18.97
CA GLN A 235 -0.94 3.81 -20.07
C GLN A 235 -2.26 3.65 -20.83
N LYS A 236 -2.66 2.43 -21.16
CA LYS A 236 -3.97 2.16 -21.79
C LYS A 236 -5.13 2.63 -20.92
N ALA A 237 -5.07 2.40 -19.61
CA ALA A 237 -6.09 2.86 -18.68
C ALA A 237 -6.15 4.39 -18.62
N GLN A 238 -4.99 5.08 -18.59
CA GLN A 238 -4.91 6.54 -18.62
C GLN A 238 -5.42 7.12 -19.95
N GLU A 239 -5.05 6.51 -21.10
CA GLU A 239 -5.55 6.92 -22.40
C GLU A 239 -7.06 6.72 -22.55
N ALA A 240 -7.59 5.60 -21.99
CA ALA A 240 -9.03 5.35 -21.99
C ALA A 240 -9.76 6.38 -21.13
N ALA A 241 -9.25 6.69 -19.93
CA ALA A 241 -9.80 7.72 -19.06
C ALA A 241 -9.76 9.12 -19.73
N ALA A 242 -8.64 9.46 -20.37
CA ALA A 242 -8.50 10.74 -21.07
C ALA A 242 -9.45 10.87 -22.28
N LYS A 243 -9.72 9.78 -23.01
CA LYS A 243 -10.72 9.76 -24.11
C LYS A 243 -12.13 9.89 -23.56
N GLU A 244 -12.44 9.24 -22.46
CA GLU A 244 -13.72 9.33 -21.77
C GLU A 244 -13.97 10.75 -21.26
N ASP A 245 -12.97 11.38 -20.64
CA ASP A 245 -13.00 12.79 -20.21
C ASP A 245 -13.18 13.77 -21.39
N ALA A 246 -12.54 13.51 -22.52
CA ALA A 246 -12.68 14.33 -23.72
C ALA A 246 -14.08 14.22 -24.33
N LEU A 247 -14.62 12.99 -24.43
CA LEU A 247 -15.97 12.73 -24.90
C LEU A 247 -17.02 13.38 -23.98
N TYR A 248 -16.80 13.30 -22.67
CA TYR A 248 -17.66 13.93 -21.68
C TYR A 248 -17.68 15.46 -21.82
N LYS A 249 -16.51 16.09 -21.99
CA LYS A 249 -16.43 17.55 -22.24
C LYS A 249 -17.13 17.96 -23.52
N GLU A 250 -17.06 17.14 -24.57
CA GLU A 250 -17.75 17.38 -25.83
C GLU A 250 -19.27 17.32 -25.66
N ILE A 251 -19.80 16.30 -24.95
CA ILE A 251 -21.23 16.17 -24.66
C ILE A 251 -21.74 17.35 -23.83
N MET A 252 -21.01 17.75 -22.77
CA MET A 252 -21.40 18.86 -21.91
C MET A 252 -21.29 20.23 -22.59
N SER A 253 -20.40 20.39 -23.58
CA SER A 253 -20.29 21.61 -24.37
C SER A 253 -21.37 21.72 -25.45
N SER A 254 -21.97 20.60 -25.89
CA SER A 254 -23.02 20.57 -26.89
C SER A 254 -24.42 20.82 -26.32
N ASP A 255 -24.65 20.66 -25.03
CA ASP A 255 -25.96 20.82 -24.36
C ASP A 255 -26.26 22.28 -23.90
N GLY A 256 -25.33 23.21 -24.21
CA GLY A 256 -25.44 24.64 -23.86
C GLY A 256 -26.23 25.52 -24.83
N SER A 257 -26.89 24.98 -25.84
CA SER A 257 -27.67 25.78 -26.82
C SER A 257 -28.84 24.99 -27.37
N GLN A 258 -29.96 25.02 -26.70
CA GLN A 258 -31.31 25.21 -27.31
C GLN A 258 -32.45 24.97 -26.31
N SER A 259 -32.97 26.06 -25.75
CA SER A 259 -34.39 26.10 -25.38
C SER A 259 -35.18 26.44 -26.66
N GLY A 260 -36.00 25.50 -27.12
CA GLY A 260 -36.85 25.75 -28.29
C GLY A 260 -37.75 24.55 -28.53
N SER A 261 -38.99 24.65 -28.01
CA SER A 261 -40.15 23.81 -28.31
C SER A 261 -40.36 23.64 -29.81
N SER A 262 -40.52 22.40 -30.29
CA SER A 262 -41.61 22.08 -31.22
C SER A 262 -41.68 20.58 -31.53
N SER A 263 -42.88 20.05 -31.33
CA SER A 263 -43.40 18.79 -31.85
C SER A 263 -43.29 18.73 -33.37
N VAL A 264 -42.96 17.57 -33.97
CA VAL A 264 -43.64 16.98 -35.13
C VAL A 264 -43.24 15.53 -35.36
N SER A 265 -44.22 14.75 -35.67
CA SER A 265 -44.30 13.33 -35.94
C SER A 265 -43.59 12.86 -37.21
N GLY A 266 -43.10 11.60 -37.16
CA GLY A 266 -43.29 10.61 -38.21
C GLY A 266 -42.22 10.46 -39.27
N SER A 267 -41.47 9.38 -39.25
CA SER A 267 -41.53 8.37 -40.32
C SER A 267 -40.58 7.20 -40.08
N LYS A 268 -41.08 6.02 -40.40
CA LYS A 268 -40.41 4.72 -40.34
C LYS A 268 -39.24 4.62 -41.31
N SER A 269 -38.13 4.04 -40.86
CA SER A 269 -37.41 3.06 -41.69
C SER A 269 -36.60 2.14 -40.76
N GLY A 270 -36.86 0.85 -40.88
CA GLY A 270 -36.32 -0.17 -40.00
C GLY A 270 -34.85 -0.52 -40.30
N LYS A 271 -34.15 -0.80 -39.22
CA LYS A 271 -33.06 -1.80 -39.22
C LYS A 271 -33.06 -2.48 -37.85
N SER A 272 -33.35 -3.76 -37.87
CA SER A 272 -33.25 -4.67 -36.73
C SER A 272 -31.84 -4.62 -36.18
N GLY A 273 -31.70 -4.00 -35.03
CA GLY A 273 -30.53 -4.10 -34.14
C GLY A 273 -31.07 -4.49 -32.78
N SER A 274 -30.61 -5.62 -32.26
CA SER A 274 -30.91 -6.11 -30.93
C SER A 274 -30.76 -4.97 -29.91
N SER A 275 -31.86 -4.51 -29.37
CA SER A 275 -31.91 -3.58 -28.24
C SER A 275 -31.37 -4.34 -26.99
N SER A 276 -30.11 -4.28 -26.75
CA SER A 276 -29.58 -4.66 -25.42
C SER A 276 -30.19 -3.69 -24.40
N LYS A 277 -31.03 -4.22 -23.53
CA LYS A 277 -31.62 -3.46 -22.43
C LYS A 277 -30.48 -2.83 -21.63
N VAL A 278 -30.41 -1.51 -21.56
CA VAL A 278 -29.40 -0.78 -20.77
C VAL A 278 -29.57 -1.18 -19.31
N LYS A 279 -28.52 -1.73 -18.72
CA LYS A 279 -28.50 -2.09 -17.31
C LYS A 279 -28.22 -0.85 -16.45
N THR A 280 -28.83 -0.81 -15.29
CA THR A 280 -28.68 0.31 -14.36
C THR A 280 -28.43 -0.18 -12.94
N CYS A 281 -27.62 0.57 -12.20
CA CYS A 281 -27.44 0.41 -10.76
C CYS A 281 -27.60 1.75 -10.05
N THR A 282 -27.60 1.75 -8.74
CA THR A 282 -27.51 2.97 -7.95
C THR A 282 -26.21 3.01 -7.19
N ILE A 283 -25.64 4.20 -7.00
CA ILE A 283 -24.46 4.42 -6.17
C ILE A 283 -24.71 5.55 -5.17
N GLN A 284 -24.21 5.37 -3.95
CA GLN A 284 -24.21 6.37 -2.89
C GLN A 284 -22.82 6.36 -2.23
N ILE A 285 -22.32 7.55 -1.81
CA ILE A 285 -21.06 7.67 -1.08
C ILE A 285 -21.33 8.43 0.23
N ARG A 286 -20.95 7.83 1.36
CA ARG A 286 -21.26 8.32 2.70
C ARG A 286 -20.04 8.30 3.62
N CYS A 287 -19.96 9.28 4.52
CA CYS A 287 -18.97 9.36 5.61
C CYS A 287 -19.65 9.72 6.96
N ASP A 288 -20.90 9.36 7.15
CA ASP A 288 -21.70 9.72 8.34
C ASP A 288 -21.17 9.08 9.64
N SER A 289 -20.39 8.01 9.59
CA SER A 289 -19.68 7.47 10.75
C SER A 289 -18.73 8.51 11.38
N ILE A 290 -18.07 9.34 10.53
CA ILE A 290 -17.17 10.40 11.00
C ILE A 290 -17.91 11.40 11.89
N LEU A 291 -19.18 11.69 11.61
CA LEU A 291 -19.97 12.66 12.41
C LEU A 291 -20.06 12.26 13.90
N LYS A 292 -19.94 10.97 14.20
CA LYS A 292 -19.93 10.43 15.58
C LYS A 292 -18.51 10.37 16.18
N HIS A 293 -17.49 10.57 15.34
CA HIS A 293 -16.07 10.42 15.68
C HIS A 293 -15.24 11.65 15.27
N MET A 294 -15.87 12.84 15.27
CA MET A 294 -15.20 14.08 14.86
C MET A 294 -13.95 14.42 15.69
N GLY A 295 -13.87 13.90 16.92
CA GLY A 295 -12.70 14.06 17.80
C GLY A 295 -11.48 13.22 17.38
N ASP A 296 -11.72 12.16 16.61
CA ASP A 296 -10.68 11.24 16.12
C ASP A 296 -10.23 11.60 14.69
N LEU A 297 -10.91 12.60 14.08
CA LEU A 297 -10.62 13.01 12.71
C LEU A 297 -9.35 13.86 12.65
N LYS A 298 -8.43 13.52 11.75
CA LYS A 298 -7.21 14.30 11.51
C LYS A 298 -7.50 15.77 11.24
N GLU A 299 -6.61 16.62 11.74
CA GLU A 299 -6.70 18.07 11.58
C GLU A 299 -6.81 18.49 10.09
N GLY A 300 -7.70 19.44 9.81
CA GLY A 300 -7.93 19.96 8.46
C GLY A 300 -8.83 19.09 7.57
N LYS A 301 -9.26 17.91 8.02
CA LYS A 301 -10.16 17.03 7.26
C LYS A 301 -11.64 17.35 7.45
N ASN A 302 -12.02 18.06 8.49
CA ASN A 302 -13.40 18.44 8.80
C ASN A 302 -14.12 19.16 7.64
N LYS A 303 -13.39 19.93 6.84
CA LYS A 303 -13.93 20.66 5.67
C LYS A 303 -14.43 19.74 4.54
N TYR A 304 -14.03 18.49 4.54
CA TYR A 304 -14.44 17.47 3.55
C TYR A 304 -15.59 16.59 4.03
N VAL A 305 -16.03 16.77 5.27
CA VAL A 305 -17.15 16.01 5.87
C VAL A 305 -18.45 16.82 5.73
N PRO A 306 -19.37 16.42 4.83
CA PRO A 306 -20.66 17.09 4.74
C PRO A 306 -21.45 17.01 6.05
N ALA A 307 -22.22 18.03 6.39
CA ALA A 307 -22.97 18.10 7.65
C ALA A 307 -23.96 16.93 7.86
N ASN A 308 -24.43 16.33 6.78
CA ASN A 308 -25.29 15.13 6.78
C ASN A 308 -24.53 13.81 6.50
N GLY A 309 -23.20 13.87 6.37
CA GLY A 309 -22.36 12.72 6.06
C GLY A 309 -22.56 12.12 4.66
N VAL A 310 -23.23 12.81 3.74
CA VAL A 310 -23.49 12.32 2.38
C VAL A 310 -22.62 13.08 1.38
N ILE A 311 -21.63 12.41 0.80
CA ILE A 311 -20.75 12.97 -0.22
C ILE A 311 -21.41 12.92 -1.58
N LEU A 312 -22.01 11.76 -1.92
CA LEU A 312 -22.83 11.58 -3.13
C LEU A 312 -24.17 10.98 -2.73
N ALA A 313 -25.25 11.70 -3.02
CA ALA A 313 -26.61 11.20 -2.85
C ALA A 313 -26.86 10.00 -3.79
N ILE A 314 -27.89 9.20 -3.50
CA ILE A 314 -28.27 8.06 -4.34
C ILE A 314 -28.43 8.53 -5.78
N SER A 315 -27.56 8.03 -6.64
CA SER A 315 -27.50 8.39 -8.06
C SER A 315 -27.65 7.14 -8.90
N LYS A 316 -28.48 7.21 -9.94
CA LYS A 316 -28.68 6.13 -10.90
C LYS A 316 -27.60 6.21 -11.97
N VAL A 317 -26.92 5.08 -12.22
CA VAL A 317 -25.83 4.98 -13.18
C VAL A 317 -26.12 3.83 -14.15
N GLU A 318 -25.97 4.10 -15.44
CA GLU A 318 -26.00 3.07 -16.49
C GLU A 318 -24.63 2.36 -16.53
N PHE A 319 -24.65 1.06 -16.80
CA PHE A 319 -23.42 0.28 -16.91
C PHE A 319 -23.53 -0.81 -17.98
N ALA A 320 -22.36 -1.21 -18.50
CA ALA A 320 -22.22 -2.26 -19.49
C ALA A 320 -22.02 -3.64 -18.84
N ASP A 321 -22.29 -4.71 -19.59
CA ASP A 321 -22.03 -6.07 -19.13
C ASP A 321 -20.54 -6.28 -18.77
N GLY A 322 -20.31 -6.80 -17.57
CA GLY A 322 -18.98 -7.07 -17.05
C GLY A 322 -18.34 -5.94 -16.26
N GLU A 323 -18.94 -4.75 -16.23
CA GLU A 323 -18.49 -3.66 -15.37
C GLU A 323 -18.62 -4.01 -13.89
N THR A 324 -17.73 -3.45 -13.09
CA THR A 324 -17.59 -3.73 -11.67
C THR A 324 -18.05 -2.56 -10.80
N VAL A 325 -18.15 -2.80 -9.49
CA VAL A 325 -18.39 -1.73 -8.50
C VAL A 325 -17.36 -0.61 -8.61
N PHE A 326 -16.09 -0.99 -8.87
CA PHE A 326 -15.02 -0.01 -9.03
C PHE A 326 -15.17 0.86 -10.29
N ASP A 327 -15.58 0.27 -11.41
CA ASP A 327 -15.79 1.02 -12.67
C ASP A 327 -16.90 2.07 -12.51
N VAL A 328 -17.98 1.71 -11.83
CA VAL A 328 -19.08 2.65 -11.53
C VAL A 328 -18.65 3.72 -10.53
N LEU A 329 -17.86 3.37 -9.49
CA LEU A 329 -17.30 4.37 -8.56
C LEU A 329 -16.45 5.40 -9.30
N LYS A 330 -15.49 4.93 -10.11
CA LYS A 330 -14.63 5.80 -10.92
C LYS A 330 -15.44 6.77 -11.76
N ARG A 331 -16.43 6.23 -12.49
CA ARG A 331 -17.31 7.03 -13.35
C ARG A 331 -18.10 8.05 -12.54
N ALA A 332 -18.71 7.65 -11.43
CA ALA A 332 -19.47 8.55 -10.58
C ALA A 332 -18.61 9.68 -9.98
N CYS A 333 -17.42 9.36 -9.51
CA CYS A 333 -16.48 10.35 -8.97
C CYS A 333 -15.98 11.32 -10.06
N SER A 334 -15.62 10.80 -11.24
CA SER A 334 -15.20 11.62 -12.39
C SER A 334 -16.32 12.56 -12.83
N TYR A 335 -17.55 12.04 -12.93
CA TYR A 335 -18.72 12.82 -13.33
C TYR A 335 -19.09 13.94 -12.37
N THR A 336 -18.91 13.72 -11.07
CA THR A 336 -19.30 14.68 -10.03
C THR A 336 -18.14 15.55 -9.54
N GLY A 337 -16.92 15.35 -10.06
CA GLY A 337 -15.72 16.04 -9.60
C GLY A 337 -15.26 15.64 -8.18
N ILE A 338 -15.76 14.51 -7.67
CA ILE A 338 -15.33 13.97 -6.37
C ILE A 338 -13.95 13.35 -6.54
N GLN A 339 -12.98 13.80 -5.73
CA GLN A 339 -11.64 13.23 -5.72
C GLN A 339 -11.70 11.75 -5.32
N LEU A 340 -10.96 10.91 -6.05
CA LEU A 340 -10.85 9.47 -5.81
C LEU A 340 -9.37 9.06 -5.95
N GLU A 341 -8.85 8.40 -4.91
CA GLU A 341 -7.54 7.77 -4.94
C GLU A 341 -7.65 6.28 -4.67
N TYR A 342 -6.85 5.51 -5.41
CA TYR A 342 -6.87 4.06 -5.34
C TYR A 342 -5.57 3.47 -5.87
N SER A 343 -5.19 2.30 -5.37
CA SER A 343 -4.09 1.49 -5.88
C SER A 343 -4.55 0.09 -6.26
N TYR A 344 -3.81 -0.56 -7.16
CA TYR A 344 -4.07 -1.96 -7.47
C TYR A 344 -3.32 -2.84 -6.50
N THR A 345 -4.03 -3.73 -5.80
CA THR A 345 -3.44 -4.69 -4.87
C THR A 345 -3.37 -6.07 -5.52
N PRO A 346 -2.20 -6.51 -6.00
CA PRO A 346 -2.03 -7.77 -6.73
C PRO A 346 -2.48 -9.00 -5.94
N MET A 347 -2.28 -8.99 -4.62
CA MET A 347 -2.67 -10.08 -3.74
C MET A 347 -4.17 -10.37 -3.77
N TYR A 348 -4.99 -9.34 -3.90
CA TYR A 348 -6.45 -9.48 -3.98
C TYR A 348 -6.96 -9.46 -5.42
N GLY A 349 -6.08 -9.27 -6.41
CA GLY A 349 -6.47 -9.10 -7.81
C GLY A 349 -7.48 -7.97 -8.01
N SER A 350 -7.43 -6.95 -7.16
CA SER A 350 -8.44 -5.89 -7.09
C SER A 350 -7.84 -4.54 -6.78
N TYR A 351 -8.54 -3.48 -7.18
CA TYR A 351 -8.24 -2.12 -6.73
C TYR A 351 -8.67 -1.93 -5.28
N TYR A 352 -7.81 -1.28 -4.51
CA TYR A 352 -8.07 -0.79 -3.17
C TYR A 352 -8.36 0.71 -3.24
N VAL A 353 -9.44 1.17 -2.62
CA VAL A 353 -9.83 2.58 -2.58
C VAL A 353 -9.25 3.22 -1.33
N GLU A 354 -8.25 4.04 -1.51
CA GLU A 354 -7.49 4.71 -0.45
C GLU A 354 -8.21 5.95 0.06
N GLY A 355 -8.82 6.73 -0.84
CA GLY A 355 -9.48 7.97 -0.49
C GLY A 355 -10.61 8.36 -1.43
N ILE A 356 -11.69 8.91 -0.86
CA ILE A 356 -12.79 9.55 -1.60
C ILE A 356 -13.06 10.91 -0.95
N ASN A 357 -13.20 11.96 -1.76
CA ASN A 357 -13.46 13.33 -1.31
C ASN A 357 -12.44 13.84 -0.30
N HIS A 358 -11.14 13.53 -0.51
CA HIS A 358 -10.03 13.88 0.38
C HIS A 358 -10.11 13.29 1.80
N LEU A 359 -10.96 12.29 2.01
CA LEU A 359 -11.02 11.49 3.22
C LEU A 359 -10.36 10.13 2.91
N TYR A 360 -9.25 9.88 3.58
CA TYR A 360 -8.40 8.70 3.35
C TYR A 360 -8.56 7.69 4.48
N GLU A 361 -8.12 6.48 4.24
CA GLU A 361 -7.93 5.52 5.32
C GLU A 361 -7.08 6.12 6.44
N PHE A 362 -7.35 5.72 7.66
CA PHE A 362 -6.70 6.21 8.89
C PHE A 362 -6.91 7.71 9.21
N ASP A 363 -7.77 8.43 8.49
CA ASP A 363 -8.05 9.83 8.81
C ASP A 363 -8.96 10.00 10.04
N CYS A 364 -9.65 8.95 10.49
CA CYS A 364 -10.55 8.96 11.64
C CYS A 364 -10.29 7.76 12.58
N GLY A 365 -9.01 7.59 12.97
CA GLY A 365 -8.54 6.47 13.79
C GLY A 365 -7.92 5.34 12.98
N SER A 366 -7.12 4.49 13.64
CA SER A 366 -6.27 3.45 13.03
C SER A 366 -7.02 2.31 12.33
N GLN A 367 -8.32 2.26 12.43
CA GLN A 367 -9.17 1.25 11.77
C GLN A 367 -10.16 1.88 10.78
N SER A 368 -9.94 3.16 10.45
CA SER A 368 -10.84 3.87 9.57
C SER A 368 -10.47 3.69 8.10
N GLY A 369 -11.48 3.66 7.24
CA GLY A 369 -11.26 3.51 5.81
C GLY A 369 -12.56 3.36 5.03
N TRP A 370 -12.43 3.14 3.73
CA TRP A 370 -13.55 3.00 2.81
C TRP A 370 -13.96 1.55 2.61
N MET A 371 -15.26 1.30 2.72
CA MET A 371 -15.88 0.01 2.49
C MET A 371 -17.07 0.12 1.55
N TYR A 372 -17.34 -0.93 0.78
CA TYR A 372 -18.50 -0.95 -0.09
C TYR A 372 -19.48 -2.07 0.26
N LYS A 373 -20.75 -1.78 0.03
CA LYS A 373 -21.86 -2.74 0.08
C LYS A 373 -22.54 -2.81 -1.25
N VAL A 374 -23.07 -3.98 -1.59
CA VAL A 374 -24.00 -4.13 -2.70
C VAL A 374 -25.26 -4.79 -2.15
N ASN A 375 -26.41 -4.17 -2.39
CA ASN A 375 -27.73 -4.64 -1.90
C ASN A 375 -27.75 -4.87 -0.37
N GLY A 376 -27.03 -4.00 0.38
CA GLY A 376 -26.92 -4.08 1.84
C GLY A 376 -25.93 -5.10 2.38
N TRP A 377 -25.32 -5.92 1.54
CA TRP A 377 -24.32 -6.94 1.93
C TRP A 377 -22.90 -6.46 1.64
N PHE A 378 -21.95 -6.79 2.53
CA PHE A 378 -20.51 -6.59 2.32
C PHE A 378 -19.92 -7.76 1.53
N PRO A 379 -19.53 -7.58 0.27
CA PRO A 379 -18.83 -8.61 -0.46
C PRO A 379 -17.46 -8.89 0.16
N ASN A 380 -17.12 -10.18 0.25
CA ASN A 380 -15.86 -10.62 0.84
C ASN A 380 -14.72 -10.67 -0.20
N TYR A 381 -14.74 -9.74 -1.16
CA TYR A 381 -13.74 -9.60 -2.22
C TYR A 381 -13.70 -8.17 -2.76
N GLY A 382 -12.63 -7.82 -3.45
CA GLY A 382 -12.34 -6.46 -3.88
C GLY A 382 -13.38 -5.87 -4.85
N CYS A 383 -13.53 -4.57 -4.83
CA CYS A 383 -14.55 -3.84 -5.58
C CYS A 383 -14.43 -3.97 -7.10
N SER A 384 -13.24 -4.21 -7.65
CA SER A 384 -13.03 -4.46 -9.07
C SER A 384 -13.24 -5.94 -9.48
N SER A 385 -13.51 -6.80 -8.50
CA SER A 385 -13.88 -8.20 -8.75
C SER A 385 -15.40 -8.43 -8.73
N TYR A 386 -16.18 -7.50 -8.15
CA TYR A 386 -17.63 -7.59 -8.12
C TYR A 386 -18.23 -7.10 -9.44
N LYS A 387 -18.73 -8.03 -10.26
CA LYS A 387 -19.45 -7.73 -11.51
C LYS A 387 -20.90 -7.38 -11.21
N LEU A 388 -21.33 -6.22 -11.68
CA LEU A 388 -22.65 -5.67 -11.42
C LEU A 388 -23.77 -6.41 -12.14
N LYS A 389 -24.94 -6.43 -11.50
CA LYS A 389 -26.20 -6.92 -12.03
C LYS A 389 -27.19 -5.77 -12.15
N ASP A 390 -28.13 -5.88 -13.12
CA ASP A 390 -29.20 -4.86 -13.29
C ASP A 390 -29.99 -4.69 -11.99
N GLY A 391 -30.08 -3.46 -11.50
CA GLY A 391 -30.76 -3.11 -10.26
C GLY A 391 -29.90 -3.13 -8.99
N ASP A 392 -28.61 -3.42 -9.08
CA ASP A 392 -27.75 -3.40 -7.89
C ASP A 392 -27.69 -2.01 -7.23
N ALA A 393 -27.69 -2.00 -5.90
CA ALA A 393 -27.55 -0.80 -5.08
C ALA A 393 -26.20 -0.78 -4.38
N ILE A 394 -25.30 0.10 -4.83
CA ILE A 394 -23.94 0.26 -4.31
C ILE A 394 -23.93 1.36 -3.24
N VAL A 395 -23.34 1.08 -2.08
CA VAL A 395 -23.10 2.08 -1.03
C VAL A 395 -21.64 2.02 -0.62
N TRP A 396 -20.90 3.10 -0.86
CA TRP A 396 -19.59 3.32 -0.30
C TRP A 396 -19.74 4.04 1.04
N SER A 397 -19.17 3.49 2.08
CA SER A 397 -19.24 4.04 3.44
C SER A 397 -17.86 4.17 4.04
N TYR A 398 -17.55 5.35 4.57
CA TYR A 398 -16.37 5.50 5.44
C TYR A 398 -16.69 4.92 6.82
N THR A 399 -15.80 4.09 7.37
CA THR A 399 -15.92 3.53 8.72
C THR A 399 -14.80 4.05 9.60
N CYS A 400 -15.09 4.36 10.88
CA CYS A 400 -14.10 4.81 11.87
C CYS A 400 -13.66 3.70 12.84
N THR A 401 -14.38 2.58 12.90
CA THR A 401 -14.16 1.52 13.91
C THR A 401 -13.86 0.15 13.32
N GLY A 402 -13.61 0.05 12.02
CA GLY A 402 -13.52 -1.24 11.33
C GLY A 402 -14.88 -1.95 11.22
N MET A 403 -14.88 -3.22 10.79
CA MET A 403 -16.05 -4.09 10.86
C MET A 403 -16.10 -4.80 12.18
#